data_ce072762b09421f520d69097da8c0b33
#
_entry.id   ce072762b09421f520d69097da8c0b33
#
_cell.length_a   1.000
_cell.length_b   1.000
_cell.length_c   1.000
_cell.angle_alpha   90.00
_cell.angle_beta   90.00
_cell.angle_gamma   90.00
#
_symmetry.space_group_name_H-M   'P 1'
#
loop_
_entity.id
_entity.type
_entity.pdbx_description
1 polymer ?
#
loop_
_entity_poly.entity_id
_entity_poly.type
_entity_poly.pdbx_seq_one_letter_code
_entity_poly.pdbx_strand_id
1 'polypeptide(L)'
;MMNTRIRNWALAVLSALVLTTSLPAAAATAKPQATIVLAGGCFWGMEEVFESLKGVSSATAGYSGGSKMTAHYEIVSMGTTGHAESVRVTYDPAVVSLETILRVYFLAAHNPTELDRQGPDSGTQYRSAIFYANNEQRAAAEAMLKSLTDKRQFNEPIVTQIVALKAFYPAEAYHQRFAERNPNYPYIAYVDKPIIDGLYAKFPDLLKKRS
;
A
#
# COMPACT_ATOMS: atom_id res chain seq x y z
N MET A 1 -2.86 -30.19 -96.83
CA MET A 1 -2.88 -31.09 -95.66
C MET A 1 -1.78 -30.62 -94.74
N MET A 2 -2.13 -29.84 -93.71
CA MET A 2 -1.17 -29.10 -92.86
C MET A 2 -1.44 -29.46 -91.39
N ASN A 3 -0.51 -30.18 -90.79
CA ASN A 3 -0.58 -30.61 -89.40
C ASN A 3 0.03 -29.54 -88.48
N THR A 4 -0.81 -28.95 -87.67
CA THR A 4 -0.39 -27.94 -86.70
C THR A 4 -0.25 -28.58 -85.33
N ARG A 5 0.97 -28.69 -84.79
CA ARG A 5 1.26 -29.16 -83.43
C ARG A 5 1.14 -28.01 -82.48
N ILE A 6 0.23 -28.10 -81.52
CA ILE A 6 0.08 -27.21 -80.41
C ILE A 6 1.04 -27.62 -79.29
N ARG A 7 1.97 -26.74 -78.93
CA ARG A 7 2.90 -26.99 -77.81
C ARG A 7 2.27 -26.33 -76.54
N ASN A 8 1.87 -27.24 -75.61
CA ASN A 8 1.44 -26.78 -74.28
C ASN A 8 2.65 -26.40 -73.44
N TRP A 9 2.66 -25.12 -72.96
CA TRP A 9 3.59 -24.59 -71.97
C TRP A 9 2.90 -24.69 -70.62
N ALA A 10 3.35 -25.57 -69.75
CA ALA A 10 2.92 -25.64 -68.34
C ALA A 10 3.73 -24.62 -67.57
N LEU A 11 3.08 -23.58 -67.07
CA LEU A 11 3.64 -22.63 -66.11
C LEU A 11 3.57 -23.25 -64.73
N ALA A 12 4.72 -23.60 -64.17
CA ALA A 12 4.86 -24.00 -62.76
C ALA A 12 4.92 -22.77 -61.89
N VAL A 13 3.86 -22.50 -61.10
CA VAL A 13 3.85 -21.46 -60.09
C VAL A 13 4.48 -22.04 -58.83
N LEU A 14 5.70 -21.60 -58.47
CA LEU A 14 6.34 -21.89 -57.22
C LEU A 14 5.72 -20.96 -56.12
N SER A 15 4.83 -21.49 -55.30
CA SER A 15 4.34 -20.78 -54.12
C SER A 15 5.39 -20.89 -53.02
N ALA A 16 6.11 -19.79 -52.74
CA ALA A 16 7.01 -19.70 -51.60
C ALA A 16 6.18 -19.48 -50.31
N LEU A 17 6.15 -20.52 -49.46
CA LEU A 17 5.54 -20.48 -48.14
C LEU A 17 6.47 -19.72 -47.20
N VAL A 18 6.15 -18.43 -46.89
CA VAL A 18 6.87 -17.65 -45.89
C VAL A 18 6.38 -18.08 -44.50
N LEU A 19 7.15 -18.92 -43.81
CA LEU A 19 6.94 -19.20 -42.39
C LEU A 19 7.34 -17.96 -41.56
N THR A 20 6.36 -17.19 -41.14
CA THR A 20 6.56 -16.15 -40.11
C THR A 20 6.67 -16.79 -38.75
N THR A 21 7.88 -16.99 -38.25
CA THR A 21 8.12 -17.37 -36.87
C THR A 21 7.82 -16.16 -35.95
N SER A 22 6.64 -16.15 -35.34
CA SER A 22 6.33 -15.21 -34.27
C SER A 22 7.17 -15.58 -33.05
N LEU A 23 8.18 -14.75 -32.71
CA LEU A 23 8.87 -14.83 -31.43
C LEU A 23 7.85 -14.55 -30.30
N PRO A 24 7.80 -15.39 -29.24
CA PRO A 24 6.96 -15.07 -28.10
C PRO A 24 7.44 -13.76 -27.48
N ALA A 25 6.54 -12.79 -27.34
CA ALA A 25 6.82 -11.57 -26.59
C ALA A 25 7.23 -12.00 -25.17
N ALA A 26 8.44 -11.61 -24.75
CA ALA A 26 8.90 -11.85 -23.40
C ALA A 26 7.88 -11.21 -22.43
N ALA A 27 7.19 -12.03 -21.64
CA ALA A 27 6.32 -11.54 -20.58
C ALA A 27 7.17 -10.68 -19.66
N ALA A 28 6.84 -9.39 -19.54
CA ALA A 28 7.50 -8.50 -18.60
C ALA A 28 7.31 -9.12 -17.20
N THR A 29 8.41 -9.54 -16.58
CA THR A 29 8.38 -10.07 -15.21
C THR A 29 7.90 -8.95 -14.30
N ALA A 30 6.72 -9.14 -13.68
CA ALA A 30 6.20 -8.20 -12.70
C ALA A 30 7.27 -8.00 -11.61
N LYS A 31 7.55 -6.75 -11.26
CA LYS A 31 8.49 -6.44 -10.18
C LYS A 31 8.01 -7.10 -8.89
N PRO A 32 8.91 -7.70 -8.10
CA PRO A 32 8.52 -8.28 -6.81
C PRO A 32 7.87 -7.22 -5.94
N GLN A 33 6.65 -7.49 -5.46
CA GLN A 33 5.93 -6.61 -4.57
C GLN A 33 5.78 -7.27 -3.20
N ALA A 34 5.95 -6.47 -2.15
CA ALA A 34 5.69 -6.85 -0.78
C ALA A 34 4.52 -6.01 -0.22
N THR A 35 3.88 -6.52 0.83
CA THR A 35 2.77 -5.83 1.50
C THR A 35 2.97 -5.83 3.00
N ILE A 36 2.49 -4.78 3.68
CA ILE A 36 2.32 -4.74 5.14
C ILE A 36 1.03 -4.01 5.48
N VAL A 37 0.41 -4.35 6.60
CA VAL A 37 -0.81 -3.69 7.08
C VAL A 37 -0.50 -2.92 8.36
N LEU A 38 -0.83 -1.63 8.36
CA LEU A 38 -0.50 -0.67 9.40
C LEU A 38 -1.75 0.09 9.84
N ALA A 39 -1.91 0.32 11.14
CA ALA A 39 -2.99 1.09 11.75
C ALA A 39 -2.42 2.16 12.69
N GLY A 40 -2.97 3.37 12.67
CA GLY A 40 -2.46 4.48 13.49
C GLY A 40 -3.32 5.73 13.35
N GLY A 41 -4.59 5.64 13.74
CA GLY A 41 -5.58 6.70 13.59
C GLY A 41 -6.43 6.56 12.35
N CYS A 42 -7.02 7.66 11.89
CA CYS A 42 -7.83 7.70 10.69
C CYS A 42 -7.04 7.24 9.45
N PHE A 43 -7.59 6.28 8.73
CA PHE A 43 -6.92 5.70 7.56
C PHE A 43 -6.79 6.68 6.38
N TRP A 44 -7.51 7.81 6.34
CA TRP A 44 -7.37 8.81 5.27
C TRP A 44 -5.98 9.43 5.24
N GLY A 45 -5.51 9.94 6.39
CA GLY A 45 -4.16 10.50 6.51
C GLY A 45 -3.08 9.44 6.37
N MET A 46 -3.28 8.25 6.97
CA MET A 46 -2.37 7.12 6.85
C MET A 46 -2.18 6.68 5.40
N GLU A 47 -3.27 6.59 4.62
CA GLU A 47 -3.24 6.23 3.20
C GLU A 47 -2.40 7.25 2.41
N GLU A 48 -2.65 8.55 2.58
CA GLU A 48 -1.90 9.62 1.90
C GLU A 48 -0.42 9.62 2.26
N VAL A 49 -0.07 9.40 3.54
CA VAL A 49 1.33 9.26 3.98
C VAL A 49 2.05 8.20 3.18
N PHE A 50 1.49 6.99 3.11
CA PHE A 50 2.17 5.89 2.43
C PHE A 50 2.10 5.98 0.91
N GLU A 51 1.02 6.49 0.32
CA GLU A 51 0.96 6.75 -1.11
C GLU A 51 1.99 7.77 -1.58
N SER A 52 2.39 8.70 -0.73
CA SER A 52 3.42 9.70 -1.02
C SER A 52 4.83 9.12 -1.17
N LEU A 53 5.10 7.90 -0.68
CA LEU A 53 6.44 7.33 -0.69
C LEU A 53 6.85 6.78 -2.06
N LYS A 54 8.09 7.07 -2.48
CA LYS A 54 8.73 6.37 -3.61
C LYS A 54 8.78 4.87 -3.33
N GLY A 55 8.51 4.07 -4.34
CA GLY A 55 8.50 2.62 -4.21
C GLY A 55 7.19 2.03 -3.68
N VAL A 56 6.29 2.82 -3.11
CA VAL A 56 4.92 2.38 -2.80
C VAL A 56 4.08 2.45 -4.06
N SER A 57 3.53 1.31 -4.46
CA SER A 57 2.66 1.19 -5.65
C SER A 57 1.20 1.47 -5.33
N SER A 58 0.76 1.14 -4.11
CA SER A 58 -0.56 1.48 -3.60
C SER A 58 -0.60 1.45 -2.08
N ALA A 59 -1.41 2.33 -1.50
CA ALA A 59 -1.92 2.21 -0.15
C ALA A 59 -3.44 2.05 -0.25
N THR A 60 -4.03 1.13 0.52
CA THR A 60 -5.46 0.83 0.45
C THR A 60 -6.03 0.94 1.85
N ALA A 61 -6.97 1.84 2.06
CA ALA A 61 -7.69 1.98 3.32
C ALA A 61 -8.59 0.76 3.59
N GLY A 62 -8.69 0.33 4.84
CA GLY A 62 -9.46 -0.86 5.20
C GLY A 62 -9.48 -1.14 6.68
N TYR A 63 -9.82 -2.37 7.02
CA TYR A 63 -10.04 -2.83 8.41
C TYR A 63 -9.28 -4.11 8.66
N SER A 64 -8.64 -4.21 9.85
CA SER A 64 -7.96 -5.43 10.32
C SER A 64 -8.18 -5.64 11.82
N GLY A 65 -8.17 -6.90 12.26
CA GLY A 65 -8.29 -7.27 13.67
C GLY A 65 -9.66 -7.83 14.07
N GLY A 66 -10.72 -7.50 13.35
CA GLY A 66 -12.08 -8.00 13.56
C GLY A 66 -12.51 -9.09 12.56
N SER A 67 -13.80 -9.39 12.54
CA SER A 67 -14.41 -10.38 11.64
C SER A 67 -14.90 -9.77 10.34
N LYS A 68 -15.01 -10.60 9.28
CA LYS A 68 -15.56 -10.16 7.97
C LYS A 68 -16.95 -9.54 8.09
N MET A 69 -17.79 -10.07 8.97
CA MET A 69 -19.18 -9.62 9.14
C MET A 69 -19.30 -8.20 9.69
N THR A 70 -18.28 -7.70 10.37
CA THR A 70 -18.25 -6.38 11.00
C THR A 70 -17.32 -5.38 10.29
N ALA A 71 -16.75 -5.77 9.14
CA ALA A 71 -15.83 -4.96 8.37
C ALA A 71 -16.59 -3.96 7.45
N HIS A 72 -17.37 -3.08 8.06
CA HIS A 72 -18.14 -2.00 7.42
C HIS A 72 -18.00 -0.74 8.27
N TYR A 73 -17.86 0.42 7.63
CA TYR A 73 -17.53 1.67 8.29
C TYR A 73 -18.48 2.00 9.46
N GLU A 74 -19.79 1.92 9.23
CA GLU A 74 -20.79 2.25 10.24
C GLU A 74 -20.71 1.36 11.49
N ILE A 75 -20.23 0.12 11.34
CA ILE A 75 -20.08 -0.82 12.46
C ILE A 75 -18.71 -0.64 13.12
N VAL A 76 -17.64 -0.47 12.33
CA VAL A 76 -16.28 -0.26 12.84
C VAL A 76 -16.18 1.03 13.63
N SER A 77 -16.81 2.11 13.15
CA SER A 77 -16.82 3.42 13.83
C SER A 77 -17.43 3.42 15.22
N MET A 78 -18.23 2.39 15.56
CA MET A 78 -18.73 2.19 16.94
C MET A 78 -17.65 1.72 17.93
N GLY A 79 -16.46 1.30 17.47
CA GLY A 79 -15.32 0.93 18.33
C GLY A 79 -15.44 -0.43 19.03
N THR A 80 -16.43 -1.26 18.70
CA THR A 80 -16.73 -2.52 19.42
C THR A 80 -16.41 -3.78 18.63
N THR A 81 -15.90 -3.65 17.39
CA THR A 81 -15.74 -4.79 16.46
C THR A 81 -14.42 -5.51 16.56
N GLY A 82 -13.44 -4.95 17.28
CA GLY A 82 -12.05 -5.41 17.30
C GLY A 82 -11.25 -4.99 16.05
N HIS A 83 -11.90 -4.39 15.04
CA HIS A 83 -11.19 -3.79 13.92
C HIS A 83 -10.39 -2.55 14.33
N ALA A 84 -9.23 -2.36 13.67
CA ALA A 84 -8.60 -1.06 13.56
C ALA A 84 -8.77 -0.55 12.12
N GLU A 85 -9.00 0.76 11.97
CA GLU A 85 -8.77 1.43 10.70
C GLU A 85 -7.32 1.22 10.31
N SER A 86 -7.11 0.68 9.13
CA SER A 86 -5.81 0.16 8.70
C SER A 86 -5.54 0.53 7.25
N VAL A 87 -4.28 0.57 6.91
CA VAL A 87 -3.83 0.75 5.52
C VAL A 87 -2.96 -0.43 5.11
N ARG A 88 -3.31 -1.09 4.00
CA ARG A 88 -2.43 -2.07 3.36
C ARG A 88 -1.51 -1.36 2.38
N VAL A 89 -0.24 -1.32 2.72
CA VAL A 89 0.82 -0.72 1.91
C VAL A 89 1.42 -1.80 1.02
N THR A 90 1.37 -1.59 -0.30
CA THR A 90 2.02 -2.44 -1.32
C THR A 90 3.22 -1.70 -1.88
N TYR A 91 4.40 -2.31 -1.86
CA TYR A 91 5.64 -1.63 -2.20
C TYR A 91 6.64 -2.54 -2.93
N ASP A 92 7.55 -1.92 -3.69
CA ASP A 92 8.72 -2.56 -4.31
C ASP A 92 9.89 -2.54 -3.31
N PRO A 93 10.29 -3.70 -2.74
CA PRO A 93 11.36 -3.76 -1.75
C PRO A 93 12.74 -3.39 -2.31
N ALA A 94 12.93 -3.35 -3.64
CA ALA A 94 14.14 -2.86 -4.27
C ALA A 94 14.23 -1.31 -4.27
N VAL A 95 13.11 -0.62 -4.06
CA VAL A 95 13.05 0.86 -4.06
C VAL A 95 12.90 1.42 -2.65
N VAL A 96 12.02 0.80 -1.83
CA VAL A 96 11.81 1.19 -0.43
C VAL A 96 11.78 -0.05 0.46
N SER A 97 12.62 -0.07 1.50
CA SER A 97 12.69 -1.20 2.43
C SER A 97 11.54 -1.19 3.44
N LEU A 98 11.22 -2.37 3.99
CA LEU A 98 10.28 -2.49 5.11
C LEU A 98 10.70 -1.63 6.30
N GLU A 99 12.00 -1.58 6.61
CA GLU A 99 12.54 -0.74 7.70
C GLU A 99 12.23 0.74 7.45
N THR A 100 12.36 1.23 6.21
CA THR A 100 12.02 2.61 5.86
C THR A 100 10.53 2.88 6.04
N ILE A 101 9.66 1.96 5.62
CA ILE A 101 8.20 2.07 5.82
C ILE A 101 7.87 2.13 7.31
N LEU A 102 8.45 1.23 8.13
CA LEU A 102 8.26 1.23 9.58
C LEU A 102 8.79 2.51 10.23
N ARG A 103 9.91 3.03 9.75
CA ARG A 103 10.45 4.32 10.25
C ARG A 103 9.51 5.48 9.95
N VAL A 104 8.93 5.55 8.76
CA VAL A 104 7.90 6.56 8.44
C VAL A 104 6.66 6.36 9.30
N TYR A 105 6.20 5.12 9.46
CA TYR A 105 5.05 4.78 10.30
C TYR A 105 5.19 5.34 11.72
N PHE A 106 6.30 5.04 12.40
CA PHE A 106 6.50 5.47 13.79
C PHE A 106 6.83 6.96 13.92
N LEU A 107 7.52 7.55 12.94
CA LEU A 107 8.11 8.89 13.13
C LEU A 107 7.35 10.01 12.41
N ALA A 108 6.42 9.68 11.52
CA ALA A 108 5.71 10.69 10.75
C ALA A 108 4.22 10.41 10.54
N ALA A 109 3.79 9.15 10.48
CA ALA A 109 2.42 8.84 10.11
C ALA A 109 1.42 9.06 11.25
N HIS A 110 1.84 8.88 12.50
CA HIS A 110 0.98 9.01 13.68
C HIS A 110 1.81 9.17 14.96
N ASN A 111 1.14 9.39 16.09
CA ASN A 111 1.76 9.35 17.42
C ASN A 111 1.61 7.93 18.02
N PRO A 112 2.70 7.13 18.11
CA PRO A 112 2.61 5.74 18.58
C PRO A 112 2.45 5.60 20.11
N THR A 113 2.34 6.71 20.85
CA THR A 113 2.18 6.70 22.31
C THR A 113 0.74 6.91 22.76
N GLU A 114 -0.19 7.15 21.83
CA GLU A 114 -1.61 7.36 22.14
C GLU A 114 -2.36 6.01 22.13
N LEU A 115 -2.82 5.60 23.33
CA LEU A 115 -3.57 4.35 23.49
C LEU A 115 -5.03 4.51 23.05
N ASP A 116 -5.47 3.65 22.13
CA ASP A 116 -6.84 3.60 21.59
C ASP A 116 -7.38 4.96 21.14
N ARG A 117 -6.50 5.80 20.60
CA ARG A 117 -6.83 7.10 20.04
C ARG A 117 -5.74 7.59 19.10
N GLN A 118 -6.06 8.64 18.32
CA GLN A 118 -5.07 9.42 17.58
C GLN A 118 -5.58 10.85 17.38
N GLY A 119 -4.87 11.83 17.97
CA GLY A 119 -5.28 13.23 17.89
C GLY A 119 -6.72 13.43 18.38
N PRO A 120 -7.66 13.93 17.54
CA PRO A 120 -9.05 14.13 17.93
C PRO A 120 -9.87 12.85 18.01
N ASP A 121 -9.42 11.77 17.33
CA ASP A 121 -10.17 10.53 17.22
C ASP A 121 -9.96 9.64 18.44
N SER A 122 -11.03 9.10 19.01
CA SER A 122 -11.02 8.26 20.19
C SER A 122 -11.79 6.95 19.94
N GLY A 123 -11.19 5.84 20.34
CA GLY A 123 -11.75 4.50 20.22
C GLY A 123 -10.72 3.49 19.73
N THR A 124 -10.98 2.20 20.02
CA THR A 124 -10.07 1.09 19.67
C THR A 124 -9.80 0.95 18.19
N GLN A 125 -10.71 1.47 17.33
CA GLN A 125 -10.55 1.50 15.88
C GLN A 125 -9.42 2.43 15.41
N TYR A 126 -8.99 3.38 16.24
CA TYR A 126 -7.90 4.32 15.95
C TYR A 126 -6.57 3.95 16.62
N ARG A 127 -6.47 2.74 17.20
CA ARG A 127 -5.27 2.28 17.88
C ARG A 127 -4.07 2.13 16.95
N SER A 128 -2.89 2.27 17.51
CA SER A 128 -1.63 1.97 16.83
C SER A 128 -1.40 0.45 16.77
N ALA A 129 -1.26 -0.10 15.56
CA ALA A 129 -0.98 -1.53 15.38
C ALA A 129 -0.25 -1.83 14.06
N ILE A 130 0.63 -2.83 14.11
CA ILE A 130 1.29 -3.45 12.95
C ILE A 130 0.76 -4.87 12.83
N PHE A 131 0.11 -5.19 11.71
CA PHE A 131 -0.39 -6.52 11.41
C PHE A 131 0.60 -7.24 10.48
N TYR A 132 1.41 -8.13 11.03
CA TYR A 132 2.45 -8.83 10.29
C TYR A 132 1.91 -10.10 9.61
N ALA A 133 2.34 -10.35 8.37
CA ALA A 133 1.97 -11.52 7.59
C ALA A 133 2.99 -12.67 7.73
N ASN A 134 4.20 -12.41 8.21
CA ASN A 134 5.28 -13.38 8.34
C ASN A 134 6.27 -12.99 9.46
N ASN A 135 7.18 -13.92 9.78
CA ASN A 135 8.17 -13.73 10.85
C ASN A 135 9.20 -12.63 10.55
N GLU A 136 9.51 -12.36 9.29
CA GLU A 136 10.42 -11.28 8.89
C GLU A 136 9.82 -9.92 9.25
N GLN A 137 8.55 -9.71 8.90
CA GLN A 137 7.82 -8.49 9.25
C GLN A 137 7.69 -8.31 10.77
N ARG A 138 7.40 -9.41 11.48
CA ARG A 138 7.35 -9.39 12.94
C ARG A 138 8.68 -8.96 13.54
N ALA A 139 9.78 -9.61 13.14
CA ALA A 139 11.11 -9.31 13.65
C ALA A 139 11.53 -7.86 13.35
N ALA A 140 11.23 -7.36 12.13
CA ALA A 140 11.53 -5.98 11.75
C ALA A 140 10.74 -4.97 12.60
N ALA A 141 9.45 -5.22 12.84
CA ALA A 141 8.60 -4.36 13.68
C ALA A 141 9.07 -4.35 15.14
N GLU A 142 9.37 -5.52 15.72
CA GLU A 142 9.89 -5.66 17.08
C GLU A 142 11.26 -4.97 17.25
N ALA A 143 12.15 -5.11 16.26
CA ALA A 143 13.47 -4.47 16.27
C ALA A 143 13.35 -2.94 16.18
N MET A 144 12.45 -2.42 15.34
CA MET A 144 12.21 -0.98 15.21
C MET A 144 11.65 -0.42 16.52
N LEU A 145 10.62 -1.05 17.10
CA LEU A 145 10.02 -0.64 18.37
C LEU A 145 11.08 -0.62 19.48
N LYS A 146 11.88 -1.69 19.59
CA LYS A 146 12.98 -1.76 20.57
C LYS A 146 14.00 -0.62 20.37
N SER A 147 14.43 -0.39 19.13
CA SER A 147 15.39 0.69 18.83
C SER A 147 14.87 2.07 19.22
N LEU A 148 13.59 2.35 18.97
CA LEU A 148 12.97 3.64 19.33
C LEU A 148 12.83 3.78 20.84
N THR A 149 12.48 2.72 21.55
CA THR A 149 12.37 2.67 23.01
C THR A 149 13.75 2.88 23.68
N ASP A 150 14.78 2.14 23.24
CA ASP A 150 16.13 2.25 23.77
C ASP A 150 16.70 3.67 23.59
N LYS A 151 16.40 4.31 22.46
CA LYS A 151 16.82 5.69 22.14
C LYS A 151 15.95 6.76 22.84
N ARG A 152 14.93 6.35 23.56
CA ARG A 152 13.94 7.30 24.15
C ARG A 152 13.42 8.30 23.13
N GLN A 153 13.02 7.78 21.95
CA GLN A 153 12.59 8.62 20.83
C GLN A 153 11.32 9.41 21.15
N PHE A 154 10.48 8.91 22.05
CA PHE A 154 9.25 9.51 22.53
C PHE A 154 9.33 9.72 24.05
N ASN A 155 8.64 10.72 24.56
CA ASN A 155 8.57 11.00 25.99
C ASN A 155 7.71 9.98 26.74
N GLU A 156 6.69 9.44 26.06
CA GLU A 156 5.76 8.44 26.60
C GLU A 156 6.04 7.06 26.01
N PRO A 157 5.62 5.99 26.68
CA PRO A 157 5.78 4.62 26.16
C PRO A 157 5.08 4.42 24.81
N ILE A 158 5.74 3.69 23.90
CA ILE A 158 5.12 3.24 22.65
C ILE A 158 4.07 2.17 22.97
N VAL A 159 2.83 2.38 22.52
CA VAL A 159 1.69 1.46 22.75
C VAL A 159 1.31 0.65 21.51
N THR A 160 2.12 0.73 20.45
CA THR A 160 1.88 0.02 19.19
C THR A 160 1.81 -1.49 19.41
N GLN A 161 0.71 -2.10 18.99
CA GLN A 161 0.53 -3.55 19.00
C GLN A 161 1.20 -4.18 17.78
N ILE A 162 1.94 -5.28 17.97
CA ILE A 162 2.51 -6.09 16.89
C ILE A 162 1.79 -7.43 16.89
N VAL A 163 0.87 -7.65 15.95
CA VAL A 163 -0.06 -8.78 15.93
C VAL A 163 -0.08 -9.47 14.57
N ALA A 164 -0.37 -10.77 14.56
CA ALA A 164 -0.47 -11.52 13.32
C ALA A 164 -1.65 -11.04 12.46
N LEU A 165 -1.42 -10.80 11.18
CA LEU A 165 -2.46 -10.48 10.21
C LEU A 165 -3.33 -11.72 9.95
N LYS A 166 -4.57 -11.69 10.41
CA LYS A 166 -5.56 -12.74 10.12
C LYS A 166 -6.27 -12.48 8.79
N ALA A 167 -6.68 -11.22 8.57
CA ALA A 167 -7.32 -10.75 7.36
C ALA A 167 -7.23 -9.22 7.27
N PHE A 168 -7.33 -8.72 6.04
CA PHE A 168 -7.52 -7.31 5.73
C PHE A 168 -8.75 -7.19 4.84
N TYR A 169 -9.65 -6.30 5.19
CA TYR A 169 -10.87 -6.02 4.45
C TYR A 169 -10.78 -4.58 3.92
N PRO A 170 -10.74 -4.39 2.58
CA PRO A 170 -10.75 -3.03 2.02
C PRO A 170 -11.98 -2.26 2.48
N ALA A 171 -11.80 -1.00 2.83
CA ALA A 171 -12.90 -0.10 3.12
C ALA A 171 -13.66 0.25 1.84
N GLU A 172 -14.82 0.83 2.02
CA GLU A 172 -15.73 1.24 0.94
C GLU A 172 -15.04 2.20 -0.04
N ALA A 173 -15.45 2.18 -1.30
CA ALA A 173 -14.79 2.93 -2.37
C ALA A 173 -14.70 4.45 -2.10
N TYR A 174 -15.67 5.00 -1.37
CA TYR A 174 -15.68 6.43 -1.05
C TYR A 174 -14.60 6.83 -0.03
N HIS A 175 -14.01 5.89 0.71
CA HIS A 175 -12.88 6.14 1.62
C HIS A 175 -11.53 6.14 0.90
N GLN A 176 -11.39 5.39 -0.20
CA GLN A 176 -10.10 5.26 -0.88
C GLN A 176 -9.63 6.60 -1.42
N ARG A 177 -8.38 6.97 -1.12
CA ARG A 177 -7.75 8.25 -1.49
C ARG A 177 -8.61 9.47 -1.11
N PHE A 178 -9.28 9.40 0.04
CA PHE A 178 -10.21 10.45 0.45
C PHE A 178 -9.50 11.79 0.67
N ALA A 179 -8.36 11.79 1.36
CA ALA A 179 -7.59 12.99 1.64
C ALA A 179 -7.13 13.69 0.36
N GLU A 180 -6.60 12.95 -0.61
CA GLU A 180 -6.18 13.48 -1.91
C GLU A 180 -7.35 14.10 -2.69
N ARG A 181 -8.52 13.44 -2.69
CA ARG A 181 -9.70 13.92 -3.43
C ARG A 181 -10.43 15.07 -2.74
N ASN A 182 -10.21 15.25 -1.43
CA ASN A 182 -10.93 16.22 -0.61
C ASN A 182 -9.98 17.07 0.25
N PRO A 183 -8.96 17.74 -0.33
CA PRO A 183 -7.91 18.43 0.43
C PRO A 183 -8.46 19.59 1.31
N ASN A 184 -9.63 20.12 0.99
CA ASN A 184 -10.27 21.21 1.74
C ASN A 184 -11.34 20.71 2.73
N TYR A 185 -11.54 19.40 2.85
CA TYR A 185 -12.43 18.85 3.87
C TYR A 185 -11.87 19.21 5.26
N PRO A 186 -12.67 19.74 6.20
CA PRO A 186 -12.16 20.30 7.45
C PRO A 186 -11.22 19.36 8.22
N TYR A 187 -11.58 18.08 8.35
CA TYR A 187 -10.74 17.10 9.00
C TYR A 187 -9.38 16.95 8.29
N ILE A 188 -9.37 16.84 6.97
CA ILE A 188 -8.13 16.75 6.18
C ILE A 188 -7.27 17.99 6.37
N ALA A 189 -7.87 19.18 6.27
CA ALA A 189 -7.14 20.44 6.35
C ALA A 189 -6.52 20.67 7.74
N TYR A 190 -7.23 20.28 8.83
CA TYR A 190 -6.80 20.59 10.20
C TYR A 190 -6.11 19.43 10.91
N VAL A 191 -6.35 18.18 10.53
CA VAL A 191 -5.79 16.99 11.17
C VAL A 191 -4.72 16.33 10.30
N ASP A 192 -5.07 15.93 9.06
CA ASP A 192 -4.16 15.13 8.22
C ASP A 192 -3.07 16.00 7.58
N LYS A 193 -3.42 17.19 7.09
CA LYS A 193 -2.45 18.06 6.41
C LYS A 193 -1.21 18.39 7.26
N PRO A 194 -1.28 18.71 8.55
CA PRO A 194 -0.10 18.89 9.40
C PRO A 194 0.80 17.64 9.47
N ILE A 195 0.21 16.44 9.48
CA ILE A 195 0.95 15.17 9.45
C ILE A 195 1.70 15.03 8.13
N ILE A 196 1.01 15.29 7.00
CA ILE A 196 1.61 15.23 5.66
C ILE A 196 2.71 16.28 5.49
N ASP A 197 2.49 17.53 5.94
CA ASP A 197 3.51 18.57 5.90
C ASP A 197 4.74 18.19 6.75
N GLY A 198 4.52 17.59 7.93
CA GLY A 198 5.58 17.03 8.77
C GLY A 198 6.36 15.89 8.10
N LEU A 199 5.68 15.01 7.36
CA LEU A 199 6.32 13.97 6.55
C LEU A 199 7.25 14.59 5.49
N TYR A 200 6.76 15.60 4.74
CA TYR A 200 7.54 16.29 3.72
C TYR A 200 8.76 17.02 4.30
N ALA A 201 8.63 17.62 5.48
CA ALA A 201 9.75 18.27 6.15
C ALA A 201 10.80 17.26 6.66
N LYS A 202 10.37 16.10 7.15
CA LYS A 202 11.23 15.12 7.81
C LYS A 202 11.90 14.13 6.86
N PHE A 203 11.22 13.77 5.77
CA PHE A 203 11.64 12.73 4.84
C PHE A 203 11.56 13.15 3.35
N PRO A 204 12.05 14.34 2.95
CA PRO A 204 11.86 14.84 1.58
C PRO A 204 12.41 13.90 0.50
N ASP A 205 13.51 13.20 0.80
CA ASP A 205 14.17 12.30 -0.16
C ASP A 205 13.39 11.01 -0.43
N LEU A 206 12.48 10.63 0.48
CA LEU A 206 11.66 9.43 0.35
C LEU A 206 10.41 9.64 -0.50
N LEU A 207 10.06 10.90 -0.83
CA LEU A 207 8.76 11.23 -1.37
C LEU A 207 8.75 11.31 -2.90
N LYS A 208 7.63 10.93 -3.49
CA LYS A 208 7.30 11.23 -4.89
C LYS A 208 7.28 12.74 -5.10
N LYS A 209 7.60 13.19 -6.31
CA LYS A 209 7.38 14.61 -6.64
C LYS A 209 5.88 14.90 -6.58
N ARG A 210 5.51 15.98 -5.91
CA ARG A 210 4.14 16.50 -6.02
C ARG A 210 3.89 16.88 -7.49
N SER A 211 2.87 16.31 -8.08
CA SER A 211 2.37 16.66 -9.41
C SER A 211 1.66 18.00 -9.36
#